data_ecf032bd23f324c3bc2fc26d896c68fa
#
_entry.id   ecf032bd23f324c3bc2fc26d896c68fa
#
_cell.length_a   1.000
_cell.length_b   1.000
_cell.length_c   1.000
_cell.angle_alpha   90.00
_cell.angle_beta   90.00
_cell.angle_gamma   90.00
#
_symmetry.space_group_name_H-M   'P 1'
#
loop_
_entity.id
_entity.type
_entity.pdbx_description
1 polymer ?
#
loop_
_entity_poly.entity_id
_entity_poly.type
_entity_poly.pdbx_seq_one_letter_code
_entity_poly.pdbx_strand_id
1 'polypeptide(L)'
;MKLSPIRRVIADRMMHSLQSTAQLTSVVEIDVTRAAKQREALKAESRPVSFLAIFTRAALDALREHPVINSTINPEGTELTLHDGVDLGIAVDSPKGLMVPVIRGAESLSVHDIGSAIADIAGRVRDGGITPGELSGGTFTITNTGSRGALFDTPILNSPQSAILGTGAITRRVVPLDDAELLIGVRSFAYFSLTYDHRVIDGADAARYLSEVKRLIEA
;
A
#
# COMPACT_ATOMS: atom_id res chain seq x y z
N MET A 1 -18.34 -27.84 -3.59
CA MET A 1 -17.16 -27.67 -4.46
C MET A 1 -15.89 -27.71 -3.59
N LYS A 2 -14.84 -28.45 -3.99
CA LYS A 2 -13.57 -28.46 -3.24
C LYS A 2 -12.74 -27.24 -3.58
N LEU A 3 -12.07 -26.64 -2.59
CA LEU A 3 -11.14 -25.54 -2.80
C LEU A 3 -9.91 -26.01 -3.60
N SER A 4 -9.38 -25.15 -4.48
CA SER A 4 -8.12 -25.40 -5.18
C SER A 4 -6.94 -25.41 -4.18
N PRO A 5 -5.82 -26.11 -4.51
CA PRO A 5 -4.65 -26.11 -3.64
C PRO A 5 -4.16 -24.71 -3.26
N ILE A 6 -4.07 -23.81 -4.24
CA ILE A 6 -3.64 -22.42 -4.00
C ILE A 6 -4.61 -21.67 -3.08
N ARG A 7 -5.93 -21.88 -3.22
CA ARG A 7 -6.91 -21.24 -2.36
C ARG A 7 -6.81 -21.72 -0.91
N ARG A 8 -6.45 -22.99 -0.70
CA ARG A 8 -6.19 -23.52 0.66
C ARG A 8 -4.98 -22.87 1.28
N VAL A 9 -3.88 -22.74 0.54
CA VAL A 9 -2.66 -22.06 1.04
C VAL A 9 -2.96 -20.60 1.41
N ILE A 10 -3.74 -19.88 0.58
CA ILE A 10 -4.15 -18.51 0.90
C ILE A 10 -4.98 -18.48 2.19
N ALA A 11 -5.96 -19.39 2.32
CA ALA A 11 -6.82 -19.46 3.51
C ALA A 11 -6.00 -19.71 4.78
N ASP A 12 -5.08 -20.68 4.74
CA ASP A 12 -4.21 -21.00 5.88
C ASP A 12 -3.32 -19.82 6.27
N ARG A 13 -2.74 -19.11 5.30
CA ARG A 13 -1.92 -17.91 5.54
C ARG A 13 -2.73 -16.77 6.16
N MET A 14 -3.94 -16.50 5.67
CA MET A 14 -4.81 -15.45 6.20
C MET A 14 -5.27 -15.76 7.63
N MET A 15 -5.67 -17.01 7.89
CA MET A 15 -6.03 -17.46 9.23
C MET A 15 -4.84 -17.39 10.19
N HIS A 16 -3.65 -17.84 9.75
CA HIS A 16 -2.43 -17.74 10.55
C HIS A 16 -2.12 -16.27 10.89
N SER A 17 -2.16 -15.38 9.91
CA SER A 17 -1.93 -13.94 10.12
C SER A 17 -2.87 -13.37 11.18
N LEU A 18 -4.18 -13.58 11.07
CA LEU A 18 -5.16 -13.07 12.02
C LEU A 18 -5.01 -13.66 13.44
N GLN A 19 -4.58 -14.92 13.54
CA GLN A 19 -4.43 -15.60 14.84
C GLN A 19 -3.11 -15.29 15.54
N SER A 20 -2.06 -14.90 14.77
CA SER A 20 -0.72 -14.65 15.29
C SER A 20 -0.40 -13.18 15.51
N THR A 21 -1.30 -12.26 15.13
CA THR A 21 -1.08 -10.81 15.22
C THR A 21 -2.28 -10.10 15.86
N ALA A 22 -2.04 -9.00 16.58
CA ALA A 22 -3.06 -8.12 17.13
C ALA A 22 -3.38 -7.00 16.14
N GLN A 23 -4.14 -7.30 15.07
CA GLN A 23 -4.34 -6.35 13.99
C GLN A 23 -5.31 -5.22 14.36
N LEU A 24 -4.88 -3.99 14.09
CA LEU A 24 -5.69 -2.77 14.11
C LEU A 24 -5.50 -2.01 12.80
N THR A 25 -6.54 -1.30 12.34
CA THR A 25 -6.46 -0.47 11.14
C THR A 25 -6.77 0.98 11.49
N SER A 26 -5.86 1.87 11.13
CA SER A 26 -6.07 3.32 11.13
C SER A 26 -6.32 3.81 9.70
N VAL A 27 -7.24 4.77 9.54
CA VAL A 27 -7.63 5.29 8.22
C VAL A 27 -7.49 6.80 8.20
N VAL A 28 -6.96 7.34 7.09
CA VAL A 28 -6.87 8.77 6.82
C VAL A 28 -7.46 9.10 5.47
N GLU A 29 -8.10 10.24 5.36
CA GLU A 29 -8.52 10.82 4.09
C GLU A 29 -7.43 11.79 3.59
N ILE A 30 -7.07 11.67 2.31
CA ILE A 30 -6.03 12.46 1.65
C ILE A 30 -6.62 13.18 0.44
N ASP A 31 -6.35 14.49 0.32
CA ASP A 31 -6.61 15.25 -0.91
C ASP A 31 -5.55 14.90 -1.97
N VAL A 32 -5.95 14.12 -2.95
CA VAL A 32 -5.07 13.66 -4.04
C VAL A 32 -5.18 14.53 -5.30
N THR A 33 -5.74 15.73 -5.18
CA THR A 33 -5.93 16.66 -6.32
C THR A 33 -4.61 17.04 -6.96
N ARG A 34 -3.56 17.26 -6.15
CA ARG A 34 -2.22 17.57 -6.65
C ARG A 34 -1.59 16.37 -7.35
N ALA A 35 -1.69 15.18 -6.78
CA ALA A 35 -1.25 13.93 -7.42
C ALA A 35 -1.96 13.70 -8.77
N ALA A 36 -3.26 14.04 -8.87
CA ALA A 36 -4.00 13.98 -10.12
C ALA A 36 -3.45 14.96 -11.16
N LYS A 37 -3.15 16.20 -10.78
CA LYS A 37 -2.51 17.20 -11.67
C LYS A 37 -1.12 16.76 -12.11
N GLN A 38 -0.29 16.27 -11.18
CA GLN A 38 1.05 15.75 -11.47
C GLN A 38 0.98 14.58 -12.49
N ARG A 39 0.05 13.66 -12.28
CA ARG A 39 -0.16 12.53 -13.20
C ARG A 39 -0.52 13.00 -14.62
N GLU A 40 -1.42 13.98 -14.76
CA GLU A 40 -1.78 14.53 -16.08
C GLU A 40 -0.60 15.29 -16.73
N ALA A 41 0.21 16.02 -15.98
CA ALA A 41 1.41 16.68 -16.48
C ALA A 41 2.43 15.64 -17.00
N LEU A 42 2.73 14.59 -16.24
CA LEU A 42 3.64 13.52 -16.65
C LEU A 42 3.12 12.77 -17.88
N LYS A 43 1.80 12.58 -18.00
CA LYS A 43 1.19 12.00 -19.20
C LYS A 43 1.39 12.87 -20.44
N ALA A 44 1.26 14.19 -20.30
CA ALA A 44 1.50 15.14 -21.38
C ALA A 44 2.97 15.15 -21.85
N GLU A 45 3.91 14.84 -20.97
CA GLU A 45 5.35 14.68 -21.25
C GLU A 45 5.70 13.28 -21.81
N SER A 46 4.72 12.46 -22.18
CA SER A 46 4.90 11.07 -22.62
C SER A 46 5.57 10.16 -21.57
N ARG A 47 5.43 10.48 -20.31
CA ARG A 47 5.93 9.73 -19.13
C ARG A 47 4.78 9.30 -18.21
N PRO A 48 3.82 8.51 -18.68
CA PRO A 48 2.63 8.18 -17.92
C PRO A 48 3.01 7.39 -16.65
N VAL A 49 2.44 7.80 -15.50
CA VAL A 49 2.54 7.07 -14.23
C VAL A 49 1.15 6.77 -13.70
N SER A 50 1.03 5.70 -12.92
CA SER A 50 -0.21 5.38 -12.21
C SER A 50 -0.30 6.15 -10.89
N PHE A 51 -1.53 6.36 -10.39
CA PHE A 51 -1.71 6.86 -9.03
C PHE A 51 -1.02 5.97 -8.00
N LEU A 52 -1.07 4.65 -8.19
CA LEU A 52 -0.40 3.72 -7.28
C LEU A 52 1.11 3.99 -7.21
N ALA A 53 1.78 4.32 -8.33
CA ALA A 53 3.21 4.65 -8.31
C ALA A 53 3.50 5.92 -7.51
N ILE A 54 2.67 6.97 -7.65
CA ILE A 54 2.80 8.22 -6.88
C ILE A 54 2.57 7.95 -5.39
N PHE A 55 1.51 7.22 -5.05
CA PHE A 55 1.17 6.87 -3.67
C PHE A 55 2.25 5.97 -3.04
N THR A 56 2.77 5.02 -3.80
CA THR A 56 3.87 4.15 -3.38
C THR A 56 5.12 4.97 -3.07
N ARG A 57 5.49 5.93 -3.91
CA ARG A 57 6.67 6.76 -3.64
C ARG A 57 6.51 7.55 -2.35
N ALA A 58 5.36 8.19 -2.12
CA ALA A 58 5.08 8.90 -0.87
C ALA A 58 5.12 7.96 0.35
N ALA A 59 4.55 6.76 0.22
CA ALA A 59 4.59 5.76 1.29
C ALA A 59 6.01 5.32 1.63
N LEU A 60 6.86 5.06 0.61
CA LEU A 60 8.27 4.69 0.79
C LEU A 60 9.10 5.82 1.42
N ASP A 61 8.85 7.06 1.03
CA ASP A 61 9.53 8.21 1.64
C ASP A 61 9.16 8.38 3.12
N ALA A 62 7.89 8.18 3.45
CA ALA A 62 7.42 8.22 4.85
C ALA A 62 8.02 7.09 5.71
N LEU A 63 8.31 5.90 5.16
CA LEU A 63 8.92 4.81 5.91
C LEU A 63 10.32 5.16 6.47
N ARG A 64 11.06 6.07 5.82
CA ARG A 64 12.39 6.51 6.30
C ARG A 64 12.31 7.20 7.65
N GLU A 65 11.25 7.97 7.90
CA GLU A 65 11.02 8.69 9.16
C GLU A 65 10.28 7.81 10.20
N HIS A 66 9.76 6.66 9.76
CA HIS A 66 8.94 5.76 10.58
C HIS A 66 9.40 4.29 10.47
N PRO A 67 10.66 3.97 10.85
CA PRO A 67 11.25 2.64 10.59
C PRO A 67 10.50 1.48 11.26
N VAL A 68 9.79 1.71 12.37
CA VAL A 68 8.99 0.68 13.04
C VAL A 68 7.87 0.12 12.14
N ILE A 69 7.39 0.92 11.18
CA ILE A 69 6.36 0.50 10.21
C ILE A 69 6.93 -0.53 9.21
N ASN A 70 8.24 -0.43 8.88
CA ASN A 70 8.93 -1.38 8.01
C ASN A 70 9.70 -2.41 8.85
N SER A 71 8.98 -3.21 9.59
CA SER A 71 9.55 -4.18 10.52
C SER A 71 8.89 -5.56 10.41
N THR A 72 9.54 -6.54 11.00
CA THR A 72 9.01 -7.90 11.18
C THR A 72 9.23 -8.35 12.63
N ILE A 73 8.28 -9.10 13.16
CA ILE A 73 8.38 -9.70 14.50
C ILE A 73 8.62 -11.21 14.36
N ASN A 74 9.48 -11.78 15.18
CA ASN A 74 9.70 -13.22 15.18
C ASN A 74 8.43 -13.98 15.63
N PRO A 75 8.30 -15.29 15.31
CA PRO A 75 7.11 -16.07 15.67
C PRO A 75 6.80 -16.09 17.17
N GLU A 76 7.84 -16.02 18.03
CA GLU A 76 7.74 -16.02 19.49
C GLU A 76 7.25 -14.68 20.03
N GLY A 77 7.23 -13.60 19.21
CA GLY A 77 6.81 -12.26 19.61
C GLY A 77 7.78 -11.56 20.58
N THR A 78 9.06 -11.95 20.56
CA THR A 78 10.09 -11.46 21.51
C THR A 78 11.15 -10.58 20.85
N GLU A 79 11.28 -10.63 19.53
CA GLU A 79 12.31 -9.88 18.80
C GLU A 79 11.71 -9.16 17.60
N LEU A 80 12.10 -7.90 17.44
CA LEU A 80 11.71 -7.06 16.31
C LEU A 80 12.91 -6.82 15.41
N THR A 81 12.75 -7.06 14.11
CA THR A 81 13.73 -6.69 13.09
C THR A 81 13.23 -5.45 12.36
N LEU A 82 13.99 -4.36 12.46
CA LEU A 82 13.81 -3.17 11.61
C LEU A 82 14.59 -3.38 10.31
N HIS A 83 13.97 -3.04 9.17
CA HIS A 83 14.59 -3.22 7.86
C HIS A 83 15.11 -1.86 7.34
N ASP A 84 16.40 -1.79 6.98
CA ASP A 84 17.04 -0.58 6.45
C ASP A 84 16.56 -0.25 5.03
N GLY A 85 16.26 -1.28 4.22
CA GLY A 85 15.69 -1.16 2.87
C GLY A 85 14.23 -1.63 2.82
N VAL A 86 13.55 -1.34 1.72
CA VAL A 86 12.16 -1.75 1.53
C VAL A 86 12.03 -2.71 0.37
N ASP A 87 11.82 -3.98 0.68
CA ASP A 87 11.38 -5.01 -0.26
C ASP A 87 9.85 -4.97 -0.32
N LEU A 88 9.32 -4.30 -1.34
CA LEU A 88 7.92 -3.91 -1.42
C LEU A 88 7.04 -5.00 -2.03
N GLY A 89 6.13 -5.56 -1.24
CA GLY A 89 5.04 -6.39 -1.73
C GLY A 89 3.93 -5.55 -2.39
N ILE A 90 3.52 -5.93 -3.59
CA ILE A 90 2.35 -5.35 -4.26
C ILE A 90 1.27 -6.41 -4.42
N ALA A 91 0.09 -6.16 -3.84
CA ALA A 91 -1.03 -7.07 -3.98
C ALA A 91 -1.61 -7.01 -5.41
N VAL A 92 -1.55 -8.12 -6.14
CA VAL A 92 -2.03 -8.25 -7.51
C VAL A 92 -3.10 -9.33 -7.59
N ASP A 93 -4.26 -8.98 -8.13
CA ASP A 93 -5.34 -9.92 -8.41
C ASP A 93 -5.08 -10.72 -9.70
N SER A 94 -5.32 -12.03 -9.64
CA SER A 94 -5.18 -12.93 -10.78
C SER A 94 -6.30 -13.98 -10.81
N PRO A 95 -6.52 -14.67 -11.95
CA PRO A 95 -7.47 -15.78 -12.03
C PRO A 95 -7.20 -16.91 -11.02
N LYS A 96 -5.97 -17.06 -10.56
CA LYS A 96 -5.57 -18.06 -9.56
C LYS A 96 -5.75 -17.60 -8.12
N GLY A 97 -6.03 -16.30 -7.91
CA GLY A 97 -6.17 -15.65 -6.61
C GLY A 97 -5.21 -14.48 -6.42
N LEU A 98 -5.29 -13.82 -5.26
CA LEU A 98 -4.41 -12.72 -4.90
C LEU A 98 -2.98 -13.22 -4.67
N MET A 99 -2.02 -12.58 -5.32
CA MET A 99 -0.58 -12.79 -5.13
C MET A 99 0.08 -11.50 -4.71
N VAL A 100 1.18 -11.60 -3.96
CA VAL A 100 1.94 -10.43 -3.49
C VAL A 100 3.40 -10.58 -3.93
N PRO A 101 3.70 -10.32 -5.23
CA PRO A 101 5.09 -10.26 -5.68
C PRO A 101 5.83 -9.08 -5.05
N VAL A 102 7.16 -9.20 -4.96
CA VAL A 102 8.05 -8.29 -4.24
C VAL A 102 8.97 -7.55 -5.21
N ILE A 103 8.96 -6.22 -5.12
CA ILE A 103 9.92 -5.33 -5.78
C ILE A 103 11.05 -5.07 -4.80
N ARG A 104 12.27 -5.51 -5.12
CA ARG A 104 13.43 -5.39 -4.24
C ARG A 104 14.00 -3.98 -4.25
N GLY A 105 14.43 -3.49 -3.06
CA GLY A 105 15.10 -2.20 -2.93
C GLY A 105 14.26 -1.02 -3.43
N ALA A 106 12.95 -1.09 -3.20
CA ALA A 106 11.99 -0.14 -3.76
C ALA A 106 12.19 1.31 -3.29
N GLU A 107 12.83 1.51 -2.14
CA GLU A 107 13.15 2.84 -1.58
C GLU A 107 14.06 3.65 -2.48
N SER A 108 14.88 3.00 -3.33
CA SER A 108 15.81 3.67 -4.24
C SER A 108 15.19 4.05 -5.60
N LEU A 109 14.01 3.52 -5.92
CA LEU A 109 13.38 3.67 -7.23
C LEU A 109 12.71 5.04 -7.37
N SER A 110 12.80 5.64 -8.57
CA SER A 110 12.00 6.80 -8.92
C SER A 110 10.51 6.44 -9.07
N VAL A 111 9.62 7.44 -9.05
CA VAL A 111 8.18 7.20 -9.28
C VAL A 111 7.91 6.52 -10.62
N HIS A 112 8.71 6.80 -11.64
CA HIS A 112 8.59 6.17 -12.96
C HIS A 112 9.03 4.70 -12.93
N ASP A 113 10.16 4.40 -12.28
CA ASP A 113 10.66 3.02 -12.14
C ASP A 113 9.72 2.17 -11.29
N ILE A 114 9.16 2.73 -10.20
CA ILE A 114 8.10 2.08 -9.42
C ILE A 114 6.91 1.74 -10.31
N GLY A 115 6.45 2.70 -11.13
CA GLY A 115 5.34 2.48 -12.06
C GLY A 115 5.61 1.36 -13.05
N SER A 116 6.81 1.33 -13.62
CA SER A 116 7.26 0.30 -14.56
C SER A 116 7.36 -1.07 -13.90
N ALA A 117 7.97 -1.14 -12.70
CA ALA A 117 8.08 -2.37 -11.94
C ALA A 117 6.70 -2.94 -11.54
N ILE A 118 5.77 -2.09 -11.09
CA ILE A 118 4.40 -2.50 -10.77
C ILE A 118 3.70 -3.06 -12.02
N ALA A 119 3.84 -2.40 -13.18
CA ALA A 119 3.22 -2.86 -14.41
C ALA A 119 3.79 -4.22 -14.88
N ASP A 120 5.11 -4.39 -14.80
CA ASP A 120 5.80 -5.64 -15.15
C ASP A 120 5.30 -6.80 -14.28
N ILE A 121 5.42 -6.67 -12.94
CA ILE A 121 5.02 -7.76 -12.03
C ILE A 121 3.52 -8.07 -12.14
N ALA A 122 2.66 -7.07 -12.36
CA ALA A 122 1.23 -7.28 -12.54
C ALA A 122 0.92 -8.02 -13.87
N GLY A 123 1.67 -7.76 -14.93
CA GLY A 123 1.61 -8.51 -16.18
C GLY A 123 2.01 -9.97 -15.95
N ARG A 124 3.19 -10.19 -15.39
CA ARG A 124 3.73 -11.55 -15.15
C ARG A 124 2.86 -12.38 -14.18
N VAL A 125 2.24 -11.76 -13.17
CA VAL A 125 1.27 -12.46 -12.29
C VAL A 125 0.08 -12.97 -13.09
N ARG A 126 -0.50 -12.15 -13.97
CA ARG A 126 -1.67 -12.54 -14.80
C ARG A 126 -1.32 -13.63 -15.81
N ASP A 127 -0.13 -13.56 -16.38
CA ASP A 127 0.37 -14.52 -17.38
C ASP A 127 0.94 -15.80 -16.72
N GLY A 128 1.04 -15.84 -15.39
CA GLY A 128 1.55 -17.00 -14.63
C GLY A 128 3.08 -17.09 -14.64
N GLY A 129 3.79 -16.01 -14.99
CA GLY A 129 5.26 -15.95 -15.09
C GLY A 129 5.98 -15.57 -13.79
N ILE A 130 5.28 -15.48 -12.66
CA ILE A 130 5.89 -15.17 -11.35
C ILE A 130 6.46 -16.44 -10.72
N THR A 131 7.68 -16.34 -10.24
CA THR A 131 8.38 -17.45 -9.53
C THR A 131 8.07 -17.41 -8.02
N PRO A 132 8.20 -18.56 -7.32
CA PRO A 132 8.03 -18.60 -5.86
C PRO A 132 8.97 -17.67 -5.09
N GLY A 133 10.21 -17.46 -5.58
CA GLY A 133 11.20 -16.57 -4.96
C GLY A 133 10.77 -15.10 -4.99
N GLU A 134 9.99 -14.71 -5.99
CA GLU A 134 9.45 -13.34 -6.11
C GLU A 134 8.23 -13.09 -5.20
N LEU A 135 7.68 -14.14 -4.59
CA LEU A 135 6.54 -14.06 -3.64
C LEU A 135 6.99 -14.11 -2.17
N SER A 136 8.27 -13.94 -1.89
CA SER A 136 8.83 -14.07 -0.55
C SER A 136 9.80 -12.94 -0.21
N GLY A 137 10.02 -12.71 1.09
CA GLY A 137 11.02 -11.75 1.59
C GLY A 137 10.61 -10.29 1.44
N GLY A 138 9.34 -9.96 1.22
CA GLY A 138 8.85 -8.59 1.31
C GLY A 138 8.85 -8.10 2.76
N THR A 139 9.15 -6.82 2.97
CA THR A 139 9.21 -6.19 4.30
C THR A 139 8.01 -5.31 4.59
N PHE A 140 7.39 -4.77 3.56
CA PHE A 140 6.17 -3.94 3.62
C PHE A 140 5.27 -4.28 2.42
N THR A 141 3.96 -4.16 2.56
CA THR A 141 3.01 -4.46 1.47
C THR A 141 2.10 -3.28 1.19
N ILE A 142 1.82 -3.03 -0.08
CA ILE A 142 0.76 -2.10 -0.53
C ILE A 142 -0.31 -2.87 -1.30
N THR A 143 -1.58 -2.61 -0.98
CA THR A 143 -2.75 -3.14 -1.69
C THR A 143 -3.61 -2.01 -2.23
N ASN A 144 -4.08 -2.13 -3.48
CA ASN A 144 -4.93 -1.13 -4.12
C ASN A 144 -6.29 -1.74 -4.46
N THR A 145 -7.26 -1.54 -3.58
CA THR A 145 -8.65 -1.97 -3.77
C THR A 145 -9.51 -0.89 -4.42
N GLY A 146 -9.02 0.34 -4.41
CA GLY A 146 -9.64 1.47 -5.12
C GLY A 146 -9.78 1.25 -6.62
N SER A 147 -8.88 0.47 -7.24
CA SER A 147 -8.98 0.08 -8.65
C SER A 147 -10.23 -0.77 -8.97
N ARG A 148 -10.86 -1.37 -7.95
CA ARG A 148 -12.12 -2.14 -8.02
C ARG A 148 -13.31 -1.37 -7.47
N GLY A 149 -13.11 -0.10 -7.06
CA GLY A 149 -14.17 0.77 -6.56
C GLY A 149 -14.41 0.70 -5.06
N ALA A 150 -13.63 -0.06 -4.31
CA ALA A 150 -13.72 -0.05 -2.85
C ALA A 150 -13.29 1.30 -2.30
N LEU A 151 -14.09 1.90 -1.41
CA LEU A 151 -13.80 3.19 -0.81
C LEU A 151 -12.55 3.11 0.05
N PHE A 152 -12.45 2.10 0.88
CA PHE A 152 -11.28 1.65 1.64
C PHE A 152 -11.52 0.23 2.13
N ASP A 153 -10.46 -0.45 2.54
CA ASP A 153 -10.50 -1.77 3.19
C ASP A 153 -9.68 -1.76 4.47
N THR A 154 -9.85 -2.81 5.26
CA THR A 154 -8.99 -3.17 6.40
C THR A 154 -8.17 -4.40 6.01
N PRO A 155 -7.06 -4.24 5.27
CA PRO A 155 -6.33 -5.38 4.72
C PRO A 155 -5.71 -6.24 5.83
N ILE A 156 -5.72 -7.55 5.64
CA ILE A 156 -5.06 -8.50 6.55
C ILE A 156 -3.55 -8.43 6.30
N LEU A 157 -2.75 -8.44 7.37
CA LEU A 157 -1.28 -8.41 7.30
C LEU A 157 -0.72 -9.58 6.48
N ASN A 158 0.28 -9.29 5.67
CA ASN A 158 1.10 -10.31 5.01
C ASN A 158 2.22 -10.75 5.94
N SER A 159 1.87 -11.57 6.94
CA SER A 159 2.81 -12.05 7.97
C SER A 159 4.10 -12.62 7.34
N PRO A 160 5.30 -12.33 7.90
CA PRO A 160 5.58 -11.74 9.22
C PRO A 160 5.71 -10.20 9.24
N GLN A 161 5.28 -9.50 8.20
CA GLN A 161 5.34 -8.03 8.14
C GLN A 161 4.45 -7.40 9.21
N SER A 162 4.93 -6.30 9.81
CA SER A 162 4.21 -5.60 10.88
C SER A 162 3.16 -4.63 10.36
N ALA A 163 3.16 -4.26 9.07
CA ALA A 163 2.18 -3.35 8.49
C ALA A 163 1.89 -3.62 7.00
N ILE A 164 0.69 -3.19 6.58
CA ILE A 164 0.22 -3.16 5.18
C ILE A 164 -0.57 -1.89 4.95
N LEU A 165 -0.28 -1.21 3.83
CA LEU A 165 -1.01 0.01 3.41
C LEU A 165 -2.04 -0.33 2.34
N GLY A 166 -3.30 0.00 2.59
CA GLY A 166 -4.39 -0.04 1.62
C GLY A 166 -4.64 1.33 1.00
N THR A 167 -4.90 1.38 -0.31
CA THR A 167 -5.33 2.59 -1.01
C THR A 167 -6.71 2.39 -1.63
N GLY A 168 -7.64 3.30 -1.31
CA GLY A 168 -9.02 3.26 -1.74
C GLY A 168 -9.29 3.96 -3.08
N ALA A 169 -10.55 3.95 -3.49
CA ALA A 169 -11.01 4.60 -4.71
C ALA A 169 -10.86 6.12 -4.62
N ILE A 170 -10.46 6.73 -5.74
CA ILE A 170 -10.42 8.18 -5.87
C ILE A 170 -11.81 8.69 -6.18
N THR A 171 -12.34 9.55 -5.31
CA THR A 171 -13.65 10.20 -5.45
C THR A 171 -13.50 11.70 -5.62
N ARG A 172 -14.34 12.31 -6.47
CA ARG A 172 -14.38 13.76 -6.62
C ARG A 172 -15.52 14.32 -5.78
N ARG A 173 -15.22 15.37 -5.01
CA ARG A 173 -16.21 16.02 -4.14
C ARG A 173 -16.13 17.54 -4.27
N VAL A 174 -17.27 18.17 -4.10
CA VAL A 174 -17.36 19.62 -3.92
C VAL A 174 -16.95 19.95 -2.50
N VAL A 175 -16.02 20.89 -2.34
CA VAL A 175 -15.50 21.32 -1.04
C VAL A 175 -15.42 22.85 -1.01
N PRO A 176 -15.53 23.48 0.16
CA PRO A 176 -15.19 24.88 0.33
C PRO A 176 -13.69 25.07 0.06
N LEU A 177 -13.32 26.10 -0.67
CA LEU A 177 -11.94 26.50 -0.92
C LEU A 177 -11.51 27.65 -0.03
N ASP A 178 -12.49 28.44 0.43
CA ASP A 178 -12.32 29.60 1.28
C ASP A 178 -13.54 29.70 2.20
N ASP A 179 -13.31 29.82 3.50
CA ASP A 179 -14.38 29.97 4.49
C ASP A 179 -14.96 31.39 4.50
N ALA A 180 -14.20 32.39 4.02
CA ALA A 180 -14.59 33.79 4.06
C ALA A 180 -15.48 34.21 2.87
N GLU A 181 -15.24 33.65 1.68
CA GLU A 181 -15.90 34.06 0.44
C GLU A 181 -16.89 33.02 -0.12
N LEU A 182 -17.13 31.93 0.57
CA LEU A 182 -17.98 30.81 0.12
C LEU A 182 -17.58 30.27 -1.25
N LEU A 183 -16.28 30.35 -1.59
CA LEU A 183 -15.75 29.73 -2.79
C LEU A 183 -15.83 28.21 -2.67
N ILE A 184 -16.43 27.59 -3.67
CA ILE A 184 -16.49 26.12 -3.77
C ILE A 184 -15.67 25.63 -4.94
N GLY A 185 -15.08 24.45 -4.79
CA GLY A 185 -14.34 23.79 -5.86
C GLY A 185 -14.49 22.29 -5.84
N VAL A 186 -13.96 21.64 -6.86
CA VAL A 186 -13.95 20.17 -6.94
C VAL A 186 -12.53 19.68 -6.66
N ARG A 187 -12.43 18.81 -5.66
CA ARG A 187 -11.18 18.15 -5.29
C ARG A 187 -11.32 16.63 -5.36
N SER A 188 -10.21 15.95 -5.51
CA SER A 188 -10.13 14.49 -5.54
C SER A 188 -9.61 13.98 -4.19
N PHE A 189 -10.28 12.99 -3.63
CA PHE A 189 -9.92 12.39 -2.34
C PHE A 189 -9.77 10.89 -2.47
N ALA A 190 -8.88 10.33 -1.67
CA ALA A 190 -8.75 8.89 -1.49
C ALA A 190 -8.56 8.58 -0.01
N TYR A 191 -9.04 7.41 0.43
CA TYR A 191 -8.76 6.88 1.76
C TYR A 191 -7.54 5.99 1.72
N PHE A 192 -6.68 6.15 2.73
CA PHE A 192 -5.54 5.30 2.97
C PHE A 192 -5.72 4.62 4.31
N SER A 193 -5.59 3.30 4.33
CA SER A 193 -5.74 2.46 5.51
C SER A 193 -4.41 1.77 5.82
N LEU A 194 -3.90 1.92 7.03
CA LEU A 194 -2.75 1.18 7.52
C LEU A 194 -3.25 0.13 8.52
N THR A 195 -3.16 -1.15 8.15
CA THR A 195 -3.30 -2.24 9.11
C THR A 195 -1.93 -2.58 9.66
N TYR A 196 -1.83 -2.78 10.97
CA TYR A 196 -0.59 -3.04 11.67
C TYR A 196 -0.78 -3.99 12.85
N ASP A 197 0.33 -4.63 13.25
CA ASP A 197 0.36 -5.46 14.44
C ASP A 197 0.54 -4.58 15.69
N HIS A 198 -0.50 -4.47 16.51
CA HIS A 198 -0.52 -3.61 17.67
C HIS A 198 0.37 -4.10 18.82
N ARG A 199 1.03 -5.25 18.67
CA ARG A 199 2.10 -5.68 19.57
C ARG A 199 3.40 -4.91 19.33
N VAL A 200 3.54 -4.27 18.15
CA VAL A 200 4.77 -3.62 17.67
C VAL A 200 4.54 -2.13 17.38
N ILE A 201 3.41 -1.79 16.79
CA ILE A 201 3.07 -0.45 16.31
C ILE A 201 1.90 0.08 17.11
N ASP A 202 2.08 1.21 17.76
CA ASP A 202 1.01 1.91 18.45
C ASP A 202 0.18 2.77 17.50
N GLY A 203 -1.05 3.10 17.92
CA GLY A 203 -1.93 3.99 17.16
C GLY A 203 -1.31 5.36 16.86
N ALA A 204 -0.45 5.86 17.74
CA ALA A 204 0.29 7.11 17.54
C ALA A 204 1.35 6.98 16.43
N ASP A 205 2.04 5.83 16.33
CA ASP A 205 3.03 5.57 15.27
C ASP A 205 2.32 5.48 13.91
N ALA A 206 1.22 4.72 13.86
CA ALA A 206 0.40 4.60 12.66
C ALA A 206 -0.16 5.95 12.19
N ALA A 207 -0.65 6.77 13.13
CA ALA A 207 -1.18 8.11 12.82
C ALA A 207 -0.08 9.05 12.31
N ARG A 208 1.12 9.04 12.90
CA ARG A 208 2.27 9.84 12.44
C ARG A 208 2.69 9.44 11.02
N TYR A 209 2.83 8.13 10.75
CA TYR A 209 3.16 7.62 9.43
C TYR A 209 2.11 8.04 8.38
N LEU A 210 0.83 7.82 8.66
CA LEU A 210 -0.26 8.21 7.75
C LEU A 210 -0.32 9.73 7.53
N SER A 211 -0.04 10.53 8.56
CA SER A 211 0.04 11.99 8.43
C SER A 211 1.21 12.43 7.55
N GLU A 212 2.36 11.74 7.63
CA GLU A 212 3.49 12.01 6.76
C GLU A 212 3.20 11.61 5.30
N VAL A 213 2.58 10.44 5.06
CA VAL A 213 2.11 10.04 3.72
C VAL A 213 1.15 11.09 3.16
N LYS A 214 0.19 11.56 3.98
CA LYS A 214 -0.75 12.62 3.61
C LYS A 214 -0.01 13.90 3.22
N ARG A 215 0.91 14.38 4.06
CA ARG A 215 1.70 15.58 3.80
C ARG A 215 2.46 15.48 2.47
N LEU A 216 3.09 14.34 2.19
CA LEU A 216 3.87 14.12 0.95
C LEU A 216 3.00 14.08 -0.31
N ILE A 217 1.76 13.59 -0.22
CA ILE A 217 0.83 13.55 -1.37
C ILE A 217 0.18 14.92 -1.61
N GLU A 218 -0.13 15.66 -0.54
CA GLU A 218 -0.78 16.97 -0.60
C GLU A 218 0.22 18.11 -0.88
N ALA A 219 1.53 17.93 -0.58
CA ALA A 219 2.61 18.88 -0.83
C ALA A 219 2.89 19.00 -2.33
#